data_fb8aadc28795a37d0d62b8eaea988705
#
_entry.id   fb8aadc28795a37d0d62b8eaea988705
#
_cell.length_a   1.000
_cell.length_b   1.000
_cell.length_c   1.000
_cell.angle_alpha   90.00
_cell.angle_beta   90.00
_cell.angle_gamma   90.00
#
_symmetry.space_group_name_H-M   'P 1'
#
loop_
_entity.id
_entity.type
_entity.pdbx_description
1 polymer ?
#
loop_
_entity_poly.entity_id
_entity_poly.type
_entity_poly.pdbx_seq_one_letter_code
_entity_poly.pdbx_strand_id
1 'polypeptide(L)'
;MSSLICLCGCFTACSGNSDDNGEEPDNGEVTGPITLTVDKAKIEANGTDMATFTVTDANGKVLTTSEYMKNVYFEDVTTGDYLERRTNTFSAVENGTHKFKAYYLDWESDEVSVTAQNRKNYELFYRKVGVFKMTGTWCTYCPAMTSALKKVEELMPGRMVKMAFHSSSSSATDPFHLSQTSTIMSRFGASGFPTCIYDLKVMSIDRNVSAIKQTLQSQIRQYPATCGIKVNTSYNSSMGEITVNAALKSSLGGEYDLVYVLVTDGLTASGGNEASYDYTVRAISNNYLSMSTDGRFTVSANEEHTAATFSISNAKNLNPATSRVVVYALRKVDDAYMVDNITECSINGSIDYLYND
;
A
#
# COMPACT_ATOMS: atom_id res chain seq x y z
N MET A 1 -51.20 -23.45 45.27
CA MET A 1 -52.32 -22.54 45.43
C MET A 1 -52.28 -21.59 44.27
N SER A 2 -53.03 -21.88 43.23
CA SER A 2 -54.26 -21.18 42.80
C SER A 2 -53.90 -19.85 42.16
N SER A 3 -54.27 -19.46 40.95
CA SER A 3 -55.41 -19.85 40.12
C SER A 3 -55.26 -19.35 38.71
N LEU A 4 -55.72 -20.14 37.81
CA LEU A 4 -56.05 -19.95 36.42
C LEU A 4 -57.20 -18.94 36.26
N ILE A 5 -57.11 -17.98 35.32
CA ILE A 5 -58.31 -17.42 34.66
C ILE A 5 -58.08 -17.29 33.18
N CYS A 6 -58.83 -18.06 32.41
CA CYS A 6 -59.05 -18.04 31.01
C CYS A 6 -60.21 -17.07 30.71
N LEU A 7 -60.06 -16.19 29.72
CA LEU A 7 -61.24 -15.52 29.12
C LEU A 7 -61.14 -15.56 27.61
N CYS A 8 -62.02 -16.36 27.07
CA CYS A 8 -62.32 -16.46 25.63
C CYS A 8 -63.30 -15.33 25.29
N GLY A 9 -63.07 -14.62 24.18
CA GLY A 9 -64.00 -13.65 23.63
C GLY A 9 -63.96 -13.70 22.10
N CYS A 10 -64.90 -14.46 21.53
CA CYS A 10 -65.23 -14.42 20.10
C CYS A 10 -65.97 -13.14 19.77
N PHE A 11 -65.58 -12.45 18.73
CA PHE A 11 -66.50 -11.61 17.98
C PHE A 11 -66.31 -11.76 16.47
N THR A 12 -67.40 -11.90 15.82
CA THR A 12 -67.85 -12.19 14.49
C THR A 12 -67.29 -11.30 13.39
N ALA A 13 -67.21 -11.92 12.21
CA ALA A 13 -66.90 -11.38 10.92
C ALA A 13 -67.80 -10.18 10.49
N CYS A 14 -67.16 -9.24 9.78
CA CYS A 14 -67.82 -8.44 8.78
C CYS A 14 -66.94 -8.40 7.52
N SER A 15 -67.51 -8.84 6.42
CA SER A 15 -66.95 -8.76 5.07
C SER A 15 -66.97 -7.30 4.59
N GLY A 16 -65.84 -6.87 4.07
CA GLY A 16 -65.72 -5.60 3.33
C GLY A 16 -64.60 -5.79 2.29
N ASN A 17 -65.00 -5.96 1.03
CA ASN A 17 -64.14 -5.92 -0.14
C ASN A 17 -63.55 -4.52 -0.25
N SER A 18 -62.26 -4.36 -0.23
CA SER A 18 -61.52 -3.28 -0.85
C SER A 18 -60.20 -3.84 -1.32
N ASP A 19 -60.00 -3.86 -2.64
CA ASP A 19 -58.73 -4.08 -3.31
C ASP A 19 -57.78 -2.98 -2.88
N ASP A 20 -56.97 -3.24 -1.89
CA ASP A 20 -55.82 -2.44 -1.51
C ASP A 20 -54.58 -3.29 -1.81
N ASN A 21 -53.94 -3.00 -2.95
CA ASN A 21 -52.59 -3.44 -3.26
C ASN A 21 -51.63 -2.70 -2.31
N GLY A 22 -51.73 -2.96 -1.03
CA GLY A 22 -50.73 -2.56 -0.07
C GLY A 22 -49.50 -3.46 -0.27
N GLU A 23 -48.46 -2.95 -0.87
CA GLU A 23 -47.13 -3.52 -0.68
C GLU A 23 -46.92 -3.63 0.84
N GLU A 24 -46.78 -4.86 1.34
CA GLU A 24 -46.35 -5.07 2.73
C GLU A 24 -45.03 -4.31 2.91
N PRO A 25 -44.86 -3.54 3.99
CA PRO A 25 -43.60 -2.85 4.23
C PRO A 25 -42.51 -3.92 4.34
N ASP A 26 -41.49 -3.83 3.47
CA ASP A 26 -40.29 -4.63 3.51
C ASP A 26 -39.72 -4.59 4.94
N ASN A 27 -39.85 -5.70 5.68
CA ASN A 27 -39.42 -5.79 7.09
C ASN A 27 -37.88 -5.82 7.23
N GLY A 28 -37.13 -5.54 6.18
CA GLY A 28 -35.68 -5.42 6.19
C GLY A 28 -34.94 -6.75 6.26
N GLU A 29 -35.66 -7.88 6.29
CA GLU A 29 -35.04 -9.21 6.37
C GLU A 29 -34.40 -9.58 5.02
N VAL A 30 -33.10 -9.93 5.05
CA VAL A 30 -32.36 -10.38 3.89
C VAL A 30 -32.59 -11.88 3.73
N THR A 31 -33.00 -12.30 2.54
CA THR A 31 -33.28 -13.70 2.21
C THR A 31 -32.21 -14.25 1.27
N GLY A 32 -31.63 -15.40 1.62
CA GLY A 32 -30.63 -16.08 0.76
C GLY A 32 -31.26 -17.04 -0.23
N PRO A 33 -30.53 -17.53 -1.25
CA PRO A 33 -29.11 -17.25 -1.51
C PRO A 33 -28.85 -15.86 -2.08
N ILE A 34 -27.59 -15.40 -1.99
CA ILE A 34 -27.16 -14.12 -2.58
C ILE A 34 -26.60 -14.32 -3.98
N THR A 35 -26.77 -13.31 -4.83
CA THR A 35 -26.21 -13.26 -6.19
C THR A 35 -25.22 -12.11 -6.31
N LEU A 36 -24.04 -12.41 -6.87
CA LEU A 36 -23.01 -11.41 -7.21
C LEU A 36 -23.06 -11.11 -8.70
N THR A 37 -23.07 -9.84 -9.04
CA THR A 37 -22.92 -9.35 -10.40
C THR A 37 -21.84 -8.29 -10.49
N VAL A 38 -21.30 -8.04 -11.68
CA VAL A 38 -20.31 -7.00 -11.96
C VAL A 38 -20.74 -6.20 -13.19
N ASP A 39 -20.55 -4.88 -13.13
CA ASP A 39 -20.90 -3.96 -14.22
C ASP A 39 -20.00 -4.10 -15.44
N LYS A 40 -18.70 -4.41 -15.20
CA LYS A 40 -17.69 -4.60 -16.24
C LYS A 40 -16.90 -5.88 -16.00
N ALA A 41 -17.01 -6.84 -16.92
CA ALA A 41 -16.18 -8.06 -16.91
C ALA A 41 -14.74 -7.80 -17.43
N LYS A 42 -14.46 -6.62 -17.99
CA LYS A 42 -13.16 -6.20 -18.50
C LYS A 42 -12.89 -4.75 -18.13
N ILE A 43 -11.70 -4.50 -17.57
CA ILE A 43 -11.21 -3.17 -17.20
C ILE A 43 -9.81 -2.93 -17.77
N GLU A 44 -9.40 -1.67 -17.88
CA GLU A 44 -8.03 -1.30 -18.16
C GLU A 44 -7.17 -1.52 -16.91
N ALA A 45 -6.02 -2.19 -17.06
CA ALA A 45 -5.05 -2.39 -15.97
C ALA A 45 -4.25 -1.10 -15.71
N ASN A 46 -4.92 0.00 -15.36
CA ASN A 46 -4.34 1.33 -15.17
C ASN A 46 -4.53 1.88 -13.75
N GLY A 47 -5.14 1.08 -12.85
CA GLY A 47 -5.41 1.43 -11.46
C GLY A 47 -6.56 2.43 -11.25
N THR A 48 -7.14 2.97 -12.33
CA THR A 48 -8.23 3.96 -12.28
C THR A 48 -9.53 3.48 -12.91
N ASP A 49 -9.47 2.59 -13.90
CA ASP A 49 -10.66 1.94 -14.43
C ASP A 49 -11.14 0.89 -13.42
N MET A 50 -12.40 0.97 -13.03
CA MET A 50 -12.96 0.15 -11.95
C MET A 50 -14.11 -0.71 -12.45
N ALA A 51 -14.17 -1.95 -11.97
CA ALA A 51 -15.34 -2.80 -12.00
C ALA A 51 -16.13 -2.60 -10.69
N THR A 52 -17.45 -2.50 -10.76
CA THR A 52 -18.33 -2.33 -9.61
C THR A 52 -19.16 -3.58 -9.39
N PHE A 53 -19.12 -4.12 -8.19
CA PHE A 53 -19.87 -5.28 -7.78
C PHE A 53 -21.23 -4.89 -7.19
N THR A 54 -22.25 -5.68 -7.52
CA THR A 54 -23.57 -5.60 -6.90
C THR A 54 -23.94 -6.96 -6.32
N VAL A 55 -24.35 -6.98 -5.06
CA VAL A 55 -24.88 -8.17 -4.39
C VAL A 55 -26.37 -7.98 -4.17
N THR A 56 -27.15 -8.97 -4.57
CA THR A 56 -28.60 -9.01 -4.34
C THR A 56 -28.98 -10.26 -3.57
N ASP A 57 -30.02 -10.18 -2.77
CA ASP A 57 -30.64 -11.33 -2.13
C ASP A 57 -31.60 -12.09 -3.09
N ALA A 58 -32.21 -13.15 -2.62
CA ALA A 58 -33.14 -13.98 -3.41
C ALA A 58 -34.39 -13.21 -3.89
N ASN A 59 -34.76 -12.11 -3.25
CA ASN A 59 -35.87 -11.25 -3.61
C ASN A 59 -35.45 -10.07 -4.49
N GLY A 60 -34.15 -9.98 -4.87
CA GLY A 60 -33.63 -8.89 -5.68
C GLY A 60 -33.26 -7.62 -4.88
N LYS A 61 -33.29 -7.68 -3.55
CA LYS A 61 -32.88 -6.58 -2.68
C LYS A 61 -31.36 -6.36 -2.79
N VAL A 62 -30.95 -5.11 -3.04
CA VAL A 62 -29.52 -4.75 -3.19
C VAL A 62 -28.86 -4.62 -1.84
N LEU A 63 -27.83 -5.44 -1.60
CA LEU A 63 -27.04 -5.49 -0.36
C LEU A 63 -25.77 -4.63 -0.41
N THR A 64 -25.40 -4.09 -1.57
CA THR A 64 -24.28 -3.16 -1.71
C THR A 64 -24.64 -1.70 -1.47
N THR A 65 -25.72 -1.44 -0.76
CA THR A 65 -26.09 -0.12 -0.24
C THR A 65 -25.39 0.17 1.08
N SER A 66 -25.33 1.42 1.50
CA SER A 66 -24.66 1.85 2.74
C SER A 66 -25.19 1.15 3.99
N GLU A 67 -26.45 0.75 3.99
CA GLU A 67 -27.10 0.05 5.11
C GLU A 67 -26.56 -1.35 5.31
N TYR A 68 -26.41 -2.14 4.24
CA TYR A 68 -26.03 -3.56 4.30
C TYR A 68 -24.52 -3.77 4.09
N MET A 69 -23.82 -2.81 3.48
CA MET A 69 -22.41 -2.93 3.07
C MET A 69 -21.43 -3.22 4.22
N LYS A 70 -21.81 -2.94 5.46
CA LYS A 70 -21.01 -3.28 6.65
C LYS A 70 -20.83 -4.79 6.85
N ASN A 71 -21.75 -5.62 6.32
CA ASN A 71 -21.78 -7.07 6.42
C ASN A 71 -21.45 -7.76 5.09
N VAL A 72 -21.19 -7.01 4.01
CA VAL A 72 -20.76 -7.55 2.71
C VAL A 72 -19.25 -7.59 2.64
N TYR A 73 -18.70 -8.72 2.18
CA TYR A 73 -17.27 -8.93 1.93
C TYR A 73 -17.08 -9.49 0.53
N PHE A 74 -16.00 -9.08 -0.12
CA PHE A 74 -15.59 -9.59 -1.43
C PHE A 74 -14.21 -10.21 -1.33
N GLU A 75 -14.10 -11.47 -1.72
CA GLU A 75 -12.84 -12.21 -1.81
C GLU A 75 -12.40 -12.26 -3.28
N ASP A 76 -11.16 -11.87 -3.55
CA ASP A 76 -10.48 -12.26 -4.77
C ASP A 76 -9.96 -13.68 -4.60
N VAL A 77 -10.72 -14.67 -5.08
CA VAL A 77 -10.40 -16.10 -4.97
C VAL A 77 -9.08 -16.44 -5.68
N THR A 78 -8.66 -15.63 -6.67
CA THR A 78 -7.41 -15.84 -7.41
C THR A 78 -6.19 -15.57 -6.52
N THR A 79 -6.27 -14.58 -5.64
CA THR A 79 -5.17 -14.19 -4.75
C THR A 79 -5.38 -14.62 -3.30
N GLY A 80 -6.62 -14.97 -2.93
CA GLY A 80 -7.02 -15.23 -1.55
C GLY A 80 -7.13 -13.96 -0.70
N ASP A 81 -7.17 -12.78 -1.33
CA ASP A 81 -7.27 -11.49 -0.64
C ASP A 81 -8.70 -10.97 -0.64
N TYR A 82 -9.04 -10.16 0.37
CA TYR A 82 -10.32 -9.48 0.45
C TYR A 82 -10.20 -8.04 -0.04
N LEU A 83 -11.24 -7.53 -0.72
CA LEU A 83 -11.35 -6.11 -0.97
C LEU A 83 -11.42 -5.33 0.35
N GLU A 84 -11.08 -4.05 0.30
CA GLU A 84 -11.20 -3.17 1.46
C GLU A 84 -12.63 -3.15 1.98
N ARG A 85 -12.80 -3.11 3.30
CA ARG A 85 -14.13 -3.12 3.93
C ARG A 85 -14.99 -1.95 3.43
N ARG A 86 -16.24 -2.24 3.17
CA ARG A 86 -17.24 -1.28 2.65
C ARG A 86 -16.92 -0.75 1.25
N THR A 87 -16.10 -1.49 0.50
CA THR A 87 -15.80 -1.19 -0.90
C THR A 87 -16.36 -2.31 -1.76
N ASN A 88 -17.06 -1.95 -2.84
CA ASN A 88 -17.59 -2.86 -3.85
C ASN A 88 -16.98 -2.58 -5.24
N THR A 89 -15.80 -1.98 -5.28
CA THR A 89 -15.09 -1.69 -6.52
C THR A 89 -13.74 -2.38 -6.55
N PHE A 90 -13.32 -2.80 -7.75
CA PHE A 90 -12.02 -3.39 -8.02
C PHE A 90 -11.33 -2.67 -9.16
N SER A 91 -10.04 -2.37 -8.99
CA SER A 91 -9.14 -1.92 -10.06
C SER A 91 -7.84 -2.71 -9.97
N ALA A 92 -7.12 -2.80 -11.08
CA ALA A 92 -5.82 -3.46 -11.15
C ALA A 92 -4.81 -2.61 -11.90
N VAL A 93 -3.54 -2.81 -11.62
CA VAL A 93 -2.40 -2.20 -12.33
C VAL A 93 -1.62 -3.23 -13.15
N GLU A 94 -1.95 -4.52 -13.00
CA GLU A 94 -1.34 -5.64 -13.70
C GLU A 94 -2.36 -6.35 -14.57
N ASN A 95 -1.90 -6.93 -15.68
CA ASN A 95 -2.72 -7.78 -16.49
C ASN A 95 -3.07 -9.06 -15.73
N GLY A 96 -4.31 -9.48 -15.81
CA GLY A 96 -4.75 -10.71 -15.15
C GLY A 96 -6.25 -10.88 -15.16
N THR A 97 -6.68 -12.10 -14.86
CA THR A 97 -8.10 -12.40 -14.61
C THR A 97 -8.26 -12.73 -13.13
N HIS A 98 -9.12 -11.98 -12.48
CA HIS A 98 -9.46 -12.13 -11.08
C HIS A 98 -10.85 -12.71 -10.95
N LYS A 99 -11.04 -13.61 -10.00
CA LYS A 99 -12.32 -14.23 -9.68
C LYS A 99 -12.77 -13.76 -8.31
N PHE A 100 -14.01 -13.33 -8.22
CA PHE A 100 -14.56 -12.78 -6.98
C PHE A 100 -15.75 -13.58 -6.50
N LYS A 101 -15.83 -13.78 -5.19
CA LYS A 101 -17.01 -14.22 -4.45
C LYS A 101 -17.44 -13.11 -3.49
N ALA A 102 -18.72 -13.02 -3.23
CA ALA A 102 -19.28 -12.18 -2.20
C ALA A 102 -19.81 -13.03 -1.04
N TYR A 103 -19.70 -12.47 0.16
CA TYR A 103 -20.23 -13.05 1.39
C TYR A 103 -21.12 -12.02 2.10
N TYR A 104 -22.25 -12.48 2.60
CA TYR A 104 -23.13 -11.72 3.46
C TYR A 104 -23.64 -12.63 4.57
N LEU A 105 -23.21 -12.39 5.82
CA LEU A 105 -23.43 -13.30 6.96
C LEU A 105 -23.03 -14.74 6.60
N ASP A 106 -23.96 -15.69 6.62
CA ASP A 106 -23.73 -17.11 6.31
C ASP A 106 -23.92 -17.46 4.82
N TRP A 107 -24.22 -16.48 3.96
CA TRP A 107 -24.45 -16.67 2.53
C TRP A 107 -23.20 -16.36 1.72
N GLU A 108 -22.90 -17.22 0.74
CA GLU A 108 -21.88 -16.95 -0.30
C GLU A 108 -22.51 -16.95 -1.70
N SER A 109 -21.92 -16.19 -2.60
CA SER A 109 -22.32 -16.14 -4.02
C SER A 109 -21.57 -17.13 -4.87
N ASP A 110 -22.04 -17.36 -6.09
CA ASP A 110 -21.22 -17.89 -7.19
C ASP A 110 -20.09 -16.90 -7.54
N GLU A 111 -19.09 -17.41 -8.29
CA GLU A 111 -17.95 -16.61 -8.74
C GLU A 111 -18.32 -15.73 -9.93
N VAL A 112 -17.81 -14.49 -9.95
CA VAL A 112 -17.75 -13.64 -11.13
C VAL A 112 -16.30 -13.36 -11.49
N SER A 113 -16.01 -13.12 -12.78
CA SER A 113 -14.66 -12.84 -13.25
C SER A 113 -14.53 -11.42 -13.78
N VAL A 114 -13.41 -10.76 -13.45
CA VAL A 114 -12.98 -9.47 -14.02
C VAL A 114 -11.60 -9.66 -14.63
N THR A 115 -11.47 -9.36 -15.93
CA THR A 115 -10.18 -9.37 -16.63
C THR A 115 -9.66 -7.94 -16.72
N ALA A 116 -8.53 -7.69 -16.09
CA ALA A 116 -7.77 -6.46 -16.23
C ALA A 116 -6.74 -6.63 -17.36
N GLN A 117 -6.70 -5.71 -18.29
CA GLN A 117 -5.77 -5.74 -19.41
C GLN A 117 -5.36 -4.33 -19.81
N ASN A 118 -4.05 -4.10 -19.91
CA ASN A 118 -3.54 -2.86 -20.49
C ASN A 118 -3.77 -2.90 -22.01
N ARG A 119 -4.70 -2.06 -22.47
CA ARG A 119 -5.05 -1.95 -23.90
C ARG A 119 -4.52 -0.67 -24.55
N LYS A 120 -3.92 0.19 -23.76
CA LYS A 120 -3.32 1.45 -24.25
C LYS A 120 -1.84 1.22 -24.48
N ASN A 121 -1.28 1.90 -25.47
CA ASN A 121 0.15 1.87 -25.77
C ASN A 121 0.94 2.77 -24.79
N TYR A 122 0.65 2.69 -23.50
CA TYR A 122 1.50 3.30 -22.47
C TYR A 122 2.05 2.20 -21.56
N GLU A 123 3.28 2.38 -21.14
CA GLU A 123 3.98 1.45 -20.28
C GLU A 123 3.51 1.64 -18.84
N LEU A 124 3.08 0.56 -18.20
CA LEU A 124 2.82 0.56 -16.77
C LEU A 124 4.09 0.17 -16.04
N PHE A 125 4.57 1.08 -15.22
CA PHE A 125 5.76 0.82 -14.41
C PHE A 125 5.46 -0.13 -13.25
N TYR A 126 6.41 -1.03 -13.00
CA TYR A 126 6.33 -1.94 -11.86
C TYR A 126 6.35 -1.14 -10.56
N ARG A 127 5.26 -1.25 -9.81
CA ARG A 127 5.07 -0.50 -8.57
C ARG A 127 5.79 -1.17 -7.41
N LYS A 128 6.67 -0.44 -6.74
CA LYS A 128 7.23 -0.81 -5.44
C LYS A 128 6.80 0.21 -4.38
N VAL A 129 6.57 -0.27 -3.17
CA VAL A 129 6.18 0.55 -2.02
C VAL A 129 7.40 0.87 -1.17
N GLY A 130 7.64 2.13 -0.87
CA GLY A 130 8.66 2.57 0.06
C GLY A 130 8.22 2.35 1.51
N VAL A 131 8.97 1.54 2.25
CA VAL A 131 8.71 1.26 3.67
C VAL A 131 9.74 1.97 4.53
N PHE A 132 9.32 3.06 5.15
CA PHE A 132 10.12 3.86 6.09
C PHE A 132 9.88 3.30 7.49
N LYS A 133 10.77 2.41 7.96
CA LYS A 133 10.70 1.80 9.28
C LYS A 133 11.41 2.68 10.30
N MET A 134 10.67 3.28 11.23
CA MET A 134 11.23 3.97 12.38
C MET A 134 11.62 2.95 13.43
N THR A 135 12.89 2.97 13.88
CA THR A 135 13.47 1.92 14.72
C THR A 135 14.59 2.45 15.64
N GLY A 136 15.13 1.59 16.46
CA GLY A 136 16.30 1.85 17.29
C GLY A 136 16.92 0.56 17.81
N THR A 137 18.24 0.53 18.01
CA THR A 137 18.96 -0.65 18.52
C THR A 137 18.54 -1.06 19.93
N TRP A 138 18.02 -0.12 20.70
CA TRP A 138 17.47 -0.29 22.05
C TRP A 138 16.00 -0.75 22.07
N CYS A 139 15.31 -0.73 20.93
CA CYS A 139 13.87 -0.94 20.84
C CYS A 139 13.48 -2.42 20.94
N THR A 140 12.91 -2.84 22.05
CA THR A 140 12.54 -4.25 22.34
C THR A 140 11.50 -4.83 21.37
N TYR A 141 10.59 -4.01 20.85
CA TYR A 141 9.51 -4.48 19.94
C TYR A 141 9.88 -4.40 18.46
N CYS A 142 10.99 -3.75 18.11
CA CYS A 142 11.40 -3.55 16.72
C CYS A 142 11.78 -4.84 15.98
N PRO A 143 12.38 -5.86 16.61
CA PRO A 143 12.67 -7.14 15.96
C PRO A 143 11.42 -7.86 15.43
N ALA A 144 10.27 -7.72 16.11
CA ALA A 144 9.02 -8.29 15.63
C ALA A 144 8.54 -7.67 14.31
N MET A 145 8.69 -6.34 14.14
CA MET A 145 8.40 -5.65 12.89
C MET A 145 9.39 -6.07 11.79
N THR A 146 10.69 -6.16 12.09
CA THR A 146 11.71 -6.66 11.15
C THR A 146 11.34 -8.04 10.61
N SER A 147 10.97 -8.96 11.52
CA SER A 147 10.56 -10.32 11.16
C SER A 147 9.29 -10.36 10.32
N ALA A 148 8.29 -9.53 10.65
CA ALA A 148 7.05 -9.46 9.89
C ALA A 148 7.28 -8.91 8.46
N LEU A 149 8.05 -7.83 8.32
CA LEU A 149 8.41 -7.27 7.01
C LEU A 149 9.19 -8.27 6.15
N LYS A 150 10.09 -9.07 6.74
CA LYS A 150 10.80 -10.12 6.01
C LYS A 150 9.85 -11.19 5.47
N LYS A 151 8.87 -11.63 6.27
CA LYS A 151 7.86 -12.59 5.81
C LYS A 151 6.96 -12.03 4.72
N VAL A 152 6.59 -10.76 4.81
CA VAL A 152 5.80 -10.11 3.75
C VAL A 152 6.61 -10.00 2.45
N GLU A 153 7.91 -9.76 2.51
CA GLU A 153 8.77 -9.77 1.32
C GLU A 153 8.84 -11.15 0.65
N GLU A 154 8.84 -12.24 1.44
CA GLU A 154 8.74 -13.60 0.91
C GLU A 154 7.39 -13.87 0.20
N LEU A 155 6.30 -13.27 0.69
CA LEU A 155 4.96 -13.39 0.11
C LEU A 155 4.71 -12.45 -1.07
N MET A 156 5.40 -11.32 -1.12
CA MET A 156 5.27 -10.27 -2.15
C MET A 156 6.67 -9.84 -2.64
N PRO A 157 7.43 -10.74 -3.30
CA PRO A 157 8.80 -10.47 -3.68
C PRO A 157 8.91 -9.26 -4.61
N GLY A 158 9.85 -8.37 -4.31
CA GLY A 158 10.13 -7.18 -5.12
C GLY A 158 9.10 -6.06 -5.03
N ARG A 159 8.04 -6.19 -4.20
CA ARG A 159 6.98 -5.17 -4.08
C ARG A 159 7.27 -4.09 -3.05
N MET A 160 8.31 -4.21 -2.25
CA MET A 160 8.70 -3.17 -1.29
C MET A 160 10.19 -2.88 -1.29
N VAL A 161 10.53 -1.64 -0.95
CA VAL A 161 11.90 -1.21 -0.66
C VAL A 161 11.94 -0.70 0.77
N LYS A 162 12.74 -1.35 1.61
CA LYS A 162 12.81 -1.08 3.05
C LYS A 162 13.94 -0.10 3.37
N MET A 163 13.65 0.84 4.27
CA MET A 163 14.59 1.81 4.80
C MET A 163 14.40 1.92 6.31
N ALA A 164 15.40 1.56 7.10
CA ALA A 164 15.36 1.61 8.55
C ALA A 164 15.99 2.91 9.07
N PHE A 165 15.16 3.76 9.60
CA PHE A 165 15.51 5.06 10.19
C PHE A 165 15.70 4.87 11.70
N HIS A 166 16.94 4.94 12.14
CA HIS A 166 17.31 4.75 13.53
C HIS A 166 17.22 6.03 14.35
N SER A 167 16.81 5.91 15.59
CA SER A 167 16.78 7.02 16.55
C SER A 167 17.34 6.59 17.90
N SER A 168 18.04 7.47 18.57
CA SER A 168 18.35 7.34 20.01
C SER A 168 17.08 7.58 20.84
N SER A 169 17.06 7.04 22.06
CA SER A 169 16.05 7.37 23.08
C SER A 169 16.63 8.31 24.14
N SER A 170 15.81 8.71 25.09
CA SER A 170 16.26 9.50 26.25
C SER A 170 17.26 8.75 27.15
N SER A 171 17.26 7.41 27.10
CA SER A 171 18.07 6.53 27.95
C SER A 171 19.10 5.71 27.20
N ALA A 172 19.11 5.70 25.85
CA ALA A 172 20.02 4.89 25.06
C ALA A 172 20.43 5.59 23.77
N THR A 173 21.74 5.64 23.53
CA THR A 173 22.32 6.13 22.27
C THR A 173 22.29 5.04 21.23
N ASP A 174 21.78 5.34 20.02
CA ASP A 174 21.81 4.46 18.88
C ASP A 174 23.00 4.84 17.97
N PRO A 175 23.94 3.91 17.65
CA PRO A 175 25.08 4.25 16.81
C PRO A 175 24.71 4.56 15.36
N PHE A 176 23.48 4.25 14.96
CA PHE A 176 22.93 4.50 13.61
C PHE A 176 21.94 5.66 13.61
N HIS A 177 21.84 6.42 14.69
CA HIS A 177 20.93 7.54 14.83
C HIS A 177 21.02 8.50 13.64
N LEU A 178 19.84 8.84 13.11
CA LEU A 178 19.67 9.82 12.03
C LEU A 178 18.68 10.90 12.50
N SER A 179 19.10 12.18 12.48
CA SER A 179 18.27 13.29 12.94
C SER A 179 16.94 13.43 12.18
N GLN A 180 16.92 13.05 10.90
CA GLN A 180 15.73 13.05 10.05
C GLN A 180 14.63 12.11 10.57
N THR A 181 14.96 11.09 11.35
CA THR A 181 13.98 10.16 11.95
C THR A 181 12.92 10.90 12.77
N SER A 182 13.34 11.83 13.61
CA SER A 182 12.41 12.61 14.45
C SER A 182 11.50 13.52 13.61
N THR A 183 12.04 14.10 12.54
CA THR A 183 11.28 14.96 11.61
C THR A 183 10.22 14.16 10.88
N ILE A 184 10.58 12.97 10.37
CA ILE A 184 9.64 12.06 9.71
C ILE A 184 8.54 11.64 10.70
N MET A 185 8.91 11.20 11.90
CA MET A 185 7.94 10.80 12.93
C MET A 185 6.97 11.93 13.26
N SER A 186 7.48 13.14 13.49
CA SER A 186 6.66 14.31 13.78
C SER A 186 5.69 14.64 12.64
N ARG A 187 6.13 14.55 11.38
CA ARG A 187 5.30 14.81 10.19
C ARG A 187 4.07 13.89 10.13
N PHE A 188 4.19 12.66 10.59
CA PHE A 188 3.12 11.64 10.55
C PHE A 188 2.46 11.42 11.92
N GLY A 189 2.77 12.20 12.94
CA GLY A 189 2.21 12.04 14.29
C GLY A 189 2.62 10.71 14.95
N ALA A 190 3.74 10.11 14.54
CA ALA A 190 4.27 8.89 15.13
C ALA A 190 4.90 9.19 16.50
N SER A 191 4.48 8.49 17.55
CA SER A 191 4.91 8.72 18.93
C SER A 191 5.71 7.56 19.53
N GLY A 192 5.92 6.46 18.78
CA GLY A 192 6.57 5.27 19.32
C GLY A 192 7.31 4.44 18.28
N PHE A 193 8.01 3.43 18.77
CA PHE A 193 8.79 2.49 17.97
C PHE A 193 8.34 1.03 18.25
N PRO A 194 8.27 0.17 17.22
CA PRO A 194 8.47 0.48 15.81
C PRO A 194 7.26 1.18 15.21
N THR A 195 7.49 2.01 14.20
CA THR A 195 6.46 2.56 13.32
C THR A 195 6.92 2.39 11.87
N CYS A 196 6.03 1.99 10.98
CA CYS A 196 6.26 2.03 9.53
C CYS A 196 5.42 3.12 8.88
N ILE A 197 6.01 3.83 7.93
CA ILE A 197 5.34 4.79 7.07
C ILE A 197 5.51 4.29 5.65
N TYR A 198 4.40 4.04 4.96
CA TYR A 198 4.35 3.51 3.61
C TYR A 198 4.17 4.66 2.64
N ASP A 199 5.10 4.81 1.69
CA ASP A 199 5.11 5.83 0.63
C ASP A 199 4.93 7.28 1.10
N LEU A 200 5.33 7.59 2.34
CA LEU A 200 5.07 8.88 2.99
C LEU A 200 3.57 9.24 3.01
N LYS A 201 2.69 8.25 3.12
CA LYS A 201 1.23 8.41 3.09
C LYS A 201 0.51 7.70 4.22
N VAL A 202 0.79 6.43 4.43
CA VAL A 202 0.10 5.62 5.46
C VAL A 202 1.06 5.26 6.58
N MET A 203 0.69 5.60 7.81
CA MET A 203 1.42 5.19 9.00
C MET A 203 0.75 3.97 9.65
N SER A 204 1.54 2.99 10.07
CA SER A 204 1.08 1.84 10.84
C SER A 204 2.10 1.39 11.87
N ILE A 205 1.59 0.89 13.00
CA ILE A 205 2.37 0.24 14.06
C ILE A 205 2.17 -1.29 14.06
N ASP A 206 1.41 -1.81 13.10
CA ASP A 206 1.11 -3.23 12.98
C ASP A 206 2.36 -4.05 12.71
N ARG A 207 2.48 -5.15 13.45
CA ARG A 207 3.55 -6.16 13.32
C ARG A 207 2.99 -7.50 12.84
N ASN A 208 1.75 -7.49 12.39
CA ASN A 208 1.07 -8.67 11.84
C ASN A 208 1.34 -8.75 10.33
N VAL A 209 1.75 -9.92 9.85
CA VAL A 209 2.08 -10.17 8.45
C VAL A 209 0.90 -9.87 7.51
N SER A 210 -0.31 -10.31 7.87
CA SER A 210 -1.50 -10.09 7.06
C SER A 210 -1.87 -8.61 6.97
N ALA A 211 -1.80 -7.86 8.07
CA ALA A 211 -2.08 -6.42 8.08
C ALA A 211 -1.06 -5.63 7.23
N ILE A 212 0.23 -5.98 7.34
CA ILE A 212 1.29 -5.34 6.53
C ILE A 212 1.08 -5.67 5.04
N LYS A 213 0.82 -6.95 4.70
CA LYS A 213 0.52 -7.39 3.32
C LYS A 213 -0.66 -6.60 2.77
N GLN A 214 -1.76 -6.49 3.50
CA GLN A 214 -2.95 -5.74 3.10
C GLN A 214 -2.65 -4.25 2.87
N THR A 215 -1.82 -3.64 3.72
CA THR A 215 -1.38 -2.25 3.53
C THR A 215 -0.61 -2.09 2.22
N LEU A 216 0.35 -2.99 1.93
CA LEU A 216 1.11 -2.95 0.67
C LEU A 216 0.21 -3.11 -0.56
N GLN A 217 -0.70 -4.09 -0.54
CA GLN A 217 -1.65 -4.32 -1.62
C GLN A 217 -2.56 -3.11 -1.84
N SER A 218 -3.03 -2.49 -0.76
CA SER A 218 -3.83 -1.27 -0.82
C SER A 218 -3.05 -0.11 -1.46
N GLN A 219 -1.76 0.09 -1.08
CA GLN A 219 -0.92 1.12 -1.67
C GLN A 219 -0.69 0.88 -3.17
N ILE A 220 -0.38 -0.35 -3.58
CA ILE A 220 -0.17 -0.70 -4.99
C ILE A 220 -1.44 -0.45 -5.81
N ARG A 221 -2.60 -0.84 -5.29
CA ARG A 221 -3.88 -0.75 -5.99
C ARG A 221 -4.41 0.68 -6.08
N GLN A 222 -4.34 1.45 -4.98
CA GLN A 222 -4.88 2.80 -4.92
C GLN A 222 -3.97 3.85 -5.58
N TYR A 223 -2.65 3.60 -5.59
CA TYR A 223 -1.66 4.53 -6.11
C TYR A 223 -0.71 3.82 -7.07
N PRO A 224 -1.17 3.52 -8.30
CA PRO A 224 -0.31 2.94 -9.33
C PRO A 224 0.87 3.87 -9.63
N ALA A 225 2.03 3.30 -9.94
CA ALA A 225 3.19 4.08 -10.29
C ALA A 225 2.97 4.82 -11.62
N THR A 226 3.09 6.15 -11.58
CA THR A 226 3.03 6.97 -12.81
C THR A 226 4.41 7.17 -13.42
N CYS A 227 5.48 6.74 -12.73
CA CYS A 227 6.84 6.84 -13.23
C CYS A 227 7.67 5.58 -12.94
N GLY A 228 8.70 5.38 -13.78
CA GLY A 228 9.83 4.48 -13.55
C GLY A 228 11.08 5.28 -13.25
N ILE A 229 12.03 4.66 -12.55
CA ILE A 229 13.30 5.26 -12.18
C ILE A 229 14.42 4.35 -12.65
N LYS A 230 15.37 4.92 -13.41
CA LYS A 230 16.62 4.29 -13.82
C LYS A 230 17.77 4.89 -13.02
N VAL A 231 18.68 4.06 -12.51
CA VAL A 231 19.79 4.50 -11.66
C VAL A 231 21.08 3.82 -12.07
N ASN A 232 22.16 4.58 -12.06
CA ASN A 232 23.53 4.09 -12.14
C ASN A 232 24.36 4.70 -11.01
N THR A 233 25.17 3.89 -10.34
CA THR A 233 26.02 4.31 -9.23
C THR A 233 27.48 3.99 -9.47
N SER A 234 28.35 4.84 -9.00
CA SER A 234 29.80 4.57 -8.93
C SER A 234 30.35 5.03 -7.58
N TYR A 235 31.31 4.29 -7.04
CA TYR A 235 31.93 4.57 -5.75
C TYR A 235 33.43 4.79 -5.89
N ASN A 236 33.88 5.95 -5.45
CA ASN A 236 35.28 6.28 -5.33
C ASN A 236 35.70 6.12 -3.87
N SER A 237 36.36 5.00 -3.56
CA SER A 237 36.78 4.65 -2.19
C SER A 237 37.84 5.61 -1.63
N SER A 238 38.72 6.16 -2.47
CA SER A 238 39.76 7.10 -2.04
C SER A 238 39.16 8.44 -1.59
N MET A 239 38.12 8.90 -2.22
CA MET A 239 37.41 10.14 -1.87
C MET A 239 36.31 9.87 -0.82
N GLY A 240 35.82 8.63 -0.70
CA GLY A 240 34.66 8.28 0.08
C GLY A 240 33.36 8.89 -0.50
N GLU A 241 33.23 8.86 -1.82
CA GLU A 241 32.14 9.49 -2.54
C GLU A 241 31.41 8.49 -3.44
N ILE A 242 30.08 8.50 -3.36
CA ILE A 242 29.21 7.77 -4.27
C ILE A 242 28.59 8.76 -5.24
N THR A 243 28.81 8.56 -6.52
CA THR A 243 28.15 9.31 -7.59
C THR A 243 26.90 8.56 -8.02
N VAL A 244 25.78 9.24 -8.10
CA VAL A 244 24.48 8.69 -8.51
C VAL A 244 23.97 9.45 -9.72
N ASN A 245 23.77 8.74 -10.82
CA ASN A 245 23.09 9.25 -12.01
C ASN A 245 21.72 8.58 -12.09
N ALA A 246 20.67 9.37 -12.12
CA ALA A 246 19.30 8.89 -12.18
C ALA A 246 18.52 9.54 -13.32
N ALA A 247 17.60 8.79 -13.90
CA ALA A 247 16.61 9.29 -14.83
C ALA A 247 15.22 8.80 -14.44
N LEU A 248 14.21 9.60 -14.74
CA LEU A 248 12.80 9.30 -14.51
C LEU A 248 12.06 9.36 -15.83
N LYS A 249 11.28 8.31 -16.13
CA LYS A 249 10.32 8.29 -17.23
C LYS A 249 8.92 8.28 -16.65
N SER A 250 8.02 9.14 -17.14
CA SER A 250 6.64 9.20 -16.67
C SER A 250 5.67 8.72 -17.76
N SER A 251 4.70 7.89 -17.41
CA SER A 251 3.63 7.46 -18.32
C SER A 251 2.56 8.53 -18.55
N LEU A 252 2.33 9.38 -17.54
CA LEU A 252 1.27 10.38 -17.55
C LEU A 252 1.77 11.82 -17.63
N GLY A 253 3.08 12.02 -17.46
CA GLY A 253 3.67 13.34 -17.24
C GLY A 253 3.41 13.85 -15.82
N GLY A 254 3.99 14.98 -15.48
CA GLY A 254 3.81 15.61 -14.19
C GLY A 254 5.07 16.24 -13.64
N GLU A 255 4.95 16.72 -12.39
CA GLU A 255 6.03 17.33 -11.63
C GLU A 255 6.56 16.32 -10.62
N TYR A 256 7.89 16.15 -10.59
CA TYR A 256 8.59 15.18 -9.74
C TYR A 256 9.84 15.79 -9.11
N ASP A 257 10.31 15.15 -8.04
CA ASP A 257 11.65 15.36 -7.48
C ASP A 257 12.21 14.00 -7.04
N LEU A 258 13.52 13.79 -7.20
CA LEU A 258 14.17 12.54 -6.81
C LEU A 258 14.88 12.70 -5.47
N VAL A 259 14.64 11.73 -4.59
CA VAL A 259 15.29 11.62 -3.30
C VAL A 259 16.26 10.46 -3.31
N TYR A 260 17.46 10.69 -2.78
CA TYR A 260 18.57 9.73 -2.76
C TYR A 260 18.87 9.31 -1.33
N VAL A 261 18.93 8.00 -1.09
CA VAL A 261 19.15 7.40 0.23
C VAL A 261 20.25 6.37 0.16
N LEU A 262 21.26 6.47 1.02
CA LEU A 262 22.25 5.41 1.21
C LEU A 262 21.79 4.47 2.29
N VAL A 263 21.75 3.18 1.99
CA VAL A 263 21.32 2.09 2.91
C VAL A 263 22.43 1.07 3.03
N THR A 264 22.62 0.52 4.23
CA THR A 264 23.63 -0.52 4.50
C THR A 264 23.01 -1.65 5.30
N ASP A 265 23.32 -2.89 4.93
CA ASP A 265 22.92 -4.12 5.61
C ASP A 265 24.02 -4.66 6.50
N GLY A 266 23.65 -5.55 7.43
CA GLY A 266 24.58 -6.32 8.26
C GLY A 266 25.33 -5.50 9.31
N LEU A 267 24.82 -4.33 9.67
CA LEU A 267 25.43 -3.51 10.74
C LEU A 267 25.19 -4.16 12.11
N THR A 268 26.17 -4.03 13.01
CA THR A 268 26.09 -4.55 14.37
C THR A 268 26.19 -3.44 15.40
N ALA A 269 25.49 -3.59 16.52
CA ALA A 269 25.56 -2.66 17.64
C ALA A 269 25.75 -3.44 18.95
N SER A 270 26.70 -2.99 19.78
CA SER A 270 26.90 -3.59 21.11
C SER A 270 25.68 -3.33 21.99
N GLY A 271 25.14 -4.39 22.60
CA GLY A 271 23.92 -4.30 23.42
C GLY A 271 22.62 -4.06 22.62
N GLY A 272 22.66 -4.18 21.31
CA GLY A 272 21.47 -4.08 20.47
C GLY A 272 20.55 -5.29 20.56
N ASN A 273 19.28 -5.12 20.24
CA ASN A 273 18.23 -6.14 20.33
C ASN A 273 18.15 -7.07 19.11
N GLU A 274 18.90 -6.81 18.04
CA GLU A 274 19.01 -7.66 16.85
C GLU A 274 20.48 -8.06 16.65
N ALA A 275 20.72 -9.25 16.09
CA ALA A 275 22.08 -9.72 15.80
C ALA A 275 22.75 -8.90 14.70
N SER A 276 21.94 -8.39 13.75
CA SER A 276 22.35 -7.45 12.71
C SER A 276 21.20 -6.54 12.33
N TYR A 277 21.54 -5.38 11.82
CA TYR A 277 20.60 -4.36 11.37
C TYR A 277 20.76 -4.18 9.86
N ASP A 278 19.69 -4.52 9.14
CA ASP A 278 19.61 -4.41 7.69
C ASP A 278 18.81 -3.17 7.29
N TYR A 279 18.98 -2.76 6.03
CA TYR A 279 18.28 -1.60 5.44
C TYR A 279 18.54 -0.28 6.20
N THR A 280 19.60 -0.20 6.99
CA THR A 280 19.90 0.96 7.83
C THR A 280 20.25 2.17 6.97
N VAL A 281 19.48 3.25 7.11
CA VAL A 281 19.74 4.51 6.42
C VAL A 281 20.98 5.17 6.99
N ARG A 282 21.95 5.51 6.11
CA ARG A 282 23.22 6.15 6.45
C ARG A 282 23.29 7.61 6.03
N ALA A 283 22.60 7.94 4.95
CA ALA A 283 22.46 9.29 4.43
C ALA A 283 21.17 9.41 3.63
N ILE A 284 20.62 10.61 3.58
CA ILE A 284 19.44 10.94 2.78
C ILE A 284 19.53 12.39 2.31
N SER A 285 19.10 12.65 1.08
CA SER A 285 19.05 14.01 0.54
C SER A 285 18.03 14.89 1.28
N ASN A 286 18.22 16.21 1.26
CA ASN A 286 17.46 17.14 2.11
C ASN A 286 15.97 17.26 1.73
N ASN A 287 15.59 16.87 0.52
CA ASN A 287 14.22 16.93 -0.01
C ASN A 287 13.34 15.72 0.37
N TYR A 288 13.71 14.95 1.40
CA TYR A 288 13.12 13.64 1.72
C TYR A 288 11.62 13.63 2.09
N LEU A 289 11.01 14.76 2.39
CA LEU A 289 9.58 14.88 2.74
C LEU A 289 8.79 15.80 1.81
N SER A 290 9.47 16.53 0.94
CA SER A 290 8.84 17.51 0.04
C SER A 290 9.74 17.79 -1.14
N MET A 291 9.16 18.13 -2.27
CA MET A 291 9.95 18.57 -3.43
C MET A 291 10.76 19.82 -3.08
N SER A 292 12.01 19.82 -3.50
CA SER A 292 12.89 21.00 -3.41
C SER A 292 12.54 22.01 -4.50
N THR A 293 12.98 23.25 -4.33
CA THR A 293 12.85 24.28 -5.37
C THR A 293 13.77 24.00 -6.55
N ASP A 294 14.98 23.50 -6.27
CA ASP A 294 16.05 23.38 -7.26
C ASP A 294 16.14 21.97 -7.90
N GLY A 295 15.62 20.92 -7.22
CA GLY A 295 15.62 19.54 -7.72
C GLY A 295 14.34 19.13 -8.44
N ARG A 296 13.30 19.95 -8.33
CA ARG A 296 12.00 19.71 -8.95
C ARG A 296 12.05 19.91 -10.45
N PHE A 297 11.45 18.97 -11.19
CA PHE A 297 11.38 19.03 -12.64
C PHE A 297 10.01 18.56 -13.15
N THR A 298 9.65 19.03 -14.34
CA THR A 298 8.46 18.59 -15.06
C THR A 298 8.86 17.68 -16.20
N VAL A 299 8.14 16.58 -16.38
CA VAL A 299 8.33 15.66 -17.50
C VAL A 299 7.00 15.47 -18.23
N SER A 300 7.04 15.40 -19.56
CA SER A 300 5.85 15.11 -20.37
C SER A 300 5.49 13.64 -20.34
N ALA A 301 4.25 13.31 -20.73
CA ALA A 301 3.81 11.91 -20.82
C ALA A 301 4.69 11.13 -21.82
N ASN A 302 5.16 9.95 -21.37
CA ASN A 302 6.05 9.04 -22.09
C ASN A 302 7.47 9.58 -22.36
N GLU A 303 7.83 10.72 -21.76
CA GLU A 303 9.19 11.29 -21.88
C GLU A 303 10.06 10.90 -20.68
N GLU A 304 11.38 10.98 -20.91
CA GLU A 304 12.42 10.76 -19.90
C GLU A 304 13.05 12.10 -19.50
N HIS A 305 13.28 12.28 -18.20
CA HIS A 305 14.10 13.36 -17.66
C HIS A 305 15.34 12.77 -17.00
N THR A 306 16.52 13.22 -17.39
CA THR A 306 17.77 12.88 -16.70
C THR A 306 18.03 13.93 -15.63
N ALA A 307 18.03 13.49 -14.37
CA ALA A 307 18.32 14.37 -13.24
C ALA A 307 19.80 14.78 -13.20
N ALA A 308 20.09 15.88 -12.52
CA ALA A 308 21.46 16.26 -12.23
C ALA A 308 22.16 15.16 -11.42
N THR A 309 23.45 14.95 -11.68
CA THR A 309 24.28 14.00 -10.91
C THR A 309 24.25 14.35 -9.42
N PHE A 310 23.94 13.36 -8.59
CA PHE A 310 23.91 13.51 -7.14
C PHE A 310 25.13 12.83 -6.51
N SER A 311 25.76 13.48 -5.53
CA SER A 311 26.91 12.93 -4.81
C SER A 311 26.58 12.70 -3.33
N ILE A 312 26.87 11.50 -2.84
CA ILE A 312 26.83 11.15 -1.42
C ILE A 312 28.26 11.15 -0.89
N SER A 313 28.62 12.17 -0.12
CA SER A 313 29.94 12.33 0.48
C SER A 313 30.06 11.62 1.82
N ASN A 314 31.29 11.54 2.35
CA ASN A 314 31.61 10.94 3.65
C ASN A 314 31.30 9.43 3.76
N ALA A 315 31.25 8.71 2.64
CA ALA A 315 31.09 7.26 2.58
C ALA A 315 32.42 6.50 2.72
N LYS A 316 33.42 7.06 3.41
CA LYS A 316 34.69 6.38 3.70
C LYS A 316 34.43 5.09 4.47
N ASN A 317 35.14 4.02 4.09
CA ASN A 317 34.96 2.68 4.67
C ASN A 317 33.59 2.02 4.37
N LEU A 318 32.86 2.50 3.38
CA LEU A 318 31.68 1.82 2.88
C LEU A 318 32.05 0.43 2.36
N ASN A 319 31.27 -0.58 2.73
CA ASN A 319 31.31 -1.88 2.06
C ASN A 319 30.32 -1.89 0.89
N PRO A 320 30.79 -1.85 -0.37
CA PRO A 320 29.89 -1.84 -1.53
C PRO A 320 29.00 -3.08 -1.64
N ALA A 321 29.47 -4.23 -1.11
CA ALA A 321 28.70 -5.49 -1.20
C ALA A 321 27.46 -5.52 -0.29
N THR A 322 27.45 -4.71 0.78
CA THR A 322 26.34 -4.64 1.75
C THR A 322 25.63 -3.30 1.71
N SER A 323 25.97 -2.44 0.76
CA SER A 323 25.38 -1.12 0.63
C SER A 323 24.73 -0.91 -0.73
N ARG A 324 23.72 -0.05 -0.77
CA ARG A 324 23.01 0.31 -1.99
C ARG A 324 22.44 1.73 -1.89
N VAL A 325 22.16 2.30 -3.03
CA VAL A 325 21.42 3.56 -3.14
C VAL A 325 19.96 3.25 -3.43
N VAL A 326 19.08 3.77 -2.61
CA VAL A 326 17.64 3.82 -2.86
C VAL A 326 17.32 5.17 -3.46
N VAL A 327 16.53 5.17 -4.54
CA VAL A 327 16.02 6.40 -5.17
C VAL A 327 14.52 6.32 -5.24
N TYR A 328 13.83 7.35 -4.73
CA TYR A 328 12.39 7.45 -4.87
C TYR A 328 11.96 8.78 -5.48
N ALA A 329 10.88 8.70 -6.25
CA ALA A 329 10.26 9.86 -6.86
C ALA A 329 9.15 10.41 -5.95
N LEU A 330 9.26 11.66 -5.57
CA LEU A 330 8.18 12.41 -4.93
C LEU A 330 7.25 12.97 -6.00
N ARG A 331 5.96 12.88 -5.73
CA ARG A 331 4.89 13.53 -6.47
C ARG A 331 3.91 14.18 -5.50
N LYS A 332 3.33 15.31 -5.89
CA LYS A 332 2.25 15.93 -5.13
C LYS A 332 0.92 15.29 -5.52
N VAL A 333 0.20 14.76 -4.53
CA VAL A 333 -1.16 14.21 -4.68
C VAL A 333 -2.04 14.93 -3.65
N ASP A 334 -3.08 15.58 -4.13
CA ASP A 334 -3.87 16.51 -3.34
C ASP A 334 -2.94 17.61 -2.78
N ASP A 335 -2.87 17.78 -1.48
CA ASP A 335 -1.97 18.76 -0.85
C ASP A 335 -0.77 18.11 -0.12
N ALA A 336 -0.51 16.82 -0.37
CA ALA A 336 0.58 16.08 0.26
C ALA A 336 1.60 15.57 -0.76
N TYR A 337 2.87 15.47 -0.35
CA TYR A 337 3.89 14.78 -1.12
C TYR A 337 3.91 13.31 -0.72
N MET A 338 3.94 12.44 -1.72
CA MET A 338 4.05 11.00 -1.53
C MET A 338 5.10 10.40 -2.47
N VAL A 339 5.53 9.19 -2.16
CA VAL A 339 6.36 8.39 -3.06
C VAL A 339 5.49 7.84 -4.17
N ASP A 340 5.75 8.23 -5.42
CA ASP A 340 5.08 7.69 -6.60
C ASP A 340 5.62 6.31 -6.95
N ASN A 341 6.95 6.18 -7.02
CA ASN A 341 7.65 4.91 -7.18
C ASN A 341 9.04 4.98 -6.54
N ILE A 342 9.65 3.82 -6.32
CA ILE A 342 10.93 3.69 -5.63
C ILE A 342 11.73 2.52 -6.23
N THR A 343 13.04 2.67 -6.29
CA THR A 343 13.95 1.61 -6.71
C THR A 343 15.20 1.58 -5.84
N GLU A 344 15.96 0.50 -5.93
CA GLU A 344 17.26 0.37 -5.27
C GLU A 344 18.31 -0.14 -6.26
N CYS A 345 19.51 0.39 -6.16
CA CYS A 345 20.64 0.08 -7.03
C CYS A 345 21.86 -0.27 -6.18
N SER A 346 22.49 -1.39 -6.45
CA SER A 346 23.76 -1.79 -5.81
C SER A 346 24.85 -0.76 -6.08
N ILE A 347 25.80 -0.59 -5.15
CA ILE A 347 26.97 0.24 -5.35
C ILE A 347 27.81 -0.31 -6.52
N ASN A 348 28.25 0.56 -7.40
CA ASN A 348 28.90 0.24 -8.69
C ASN A 348 28.02 -0.59 -9.65
N GLY A 349 26.70 -0.42 -9.54
CA GLY A 349 25.70 -1.12 -10.34
C GLY A 349 24.83 -0.19 -11.15
N SER A 350 23.90 -0.80 -11.87
CA SER A 350 22.84 -0.09 -12.59
C SER A 350 21.53 -0.86 -12.51
N ILE A 351 20.42 -0.13 -12.57
CA ILE A 351 19.06 -0.68 -12.73
C ILE A 351 18.33 0.13 -13.76
N ASP A 352 17.64 -0.51 -14.68
CA ASP A 352 16.80 0.12 -15.69
C ASP A 352 15.34 0.21 -15.21
N TYR A 353 14.49 0.82 -16.03
CA TYR A 353 13.06 0.89 -15.78
C TYR A 353 12.46 -0.51 -15.65
N LEU A 354 11.63 -0.68 -14.64
CA LEU A 354 10.87 -1.92 -14.43
C LEU A 354 9.42 -1.67 -14.86
N TYR A 355 8.90 -2.55 -15.70
CA TYR A 355 7.53 -2.51 -16.19
C TYR A 355 6.73 -3.69 -15.67
N ASN A 356 5.41 -3.55 -15.61
CA ASN A 356 4.52 -4.68 -15.42
C ASN A 356 4.44 -5.47 -16.73
N ASP A 357 4.48 -6.80 -16.63
CA ASP A 357 4.34 -7.73 -17.77
C ASP A 357 2.92 -7.74 -18.35
#